data_9344ac779bc9e4c15faa2c70d0fff7fd
#
_entry.id   9344ac779bc9e4c15faa2c70d0fff7fd
#
_cell.length_a   1.000
_cell.length_b   1.000
_cell.length_c   1.000
_cell.angle_alpha   90.00
_cell.angle_beta   90.00
_cell.angle_gamma   90.00
#
_symmetry.space_group_name_H-M   'P 1'
#
loop_
_entity.id
_entity.type
_entity.pdbx_description
1 polymer ?
#
loop_
_entity_poly.entity_id
_entity_poly.type
_entity_poly.pdbx_seq_one_letter_code
_entity_poly.pdbx_strand_id
1 'polypeptide(L)'
;MSEPLVSIIMGAYNAKDTIEYCIDSILSQTYSNWEFVICDDCSTDETYSILEKYAKQDARIKILRNDKNSRLAASLNRCLSVASGKYIARMDADDASLPERLKKQVEYLEAHPEIDLVGCARIIFDENGEQGIRRGIEYPNRESLLTDSPFAHPTIMMKKSGYDALGGYNVSAQTMRAEDLDLWFRFFAAGYTGY
;
A
#
# COMPACT_ATOMS: atom_id res chain seq x y z
N MET A 1 -4.84 22.67 11.89
CA MET A 1 -5.24 21.27 12.22
C MET A 1 -3.98 20.43 12.18
N SER A 2 -3.84 19.42 13.02
CA SER A 2 -2.68 18.50 12.96
C SER A 2 -2.75 17.69 11.67
N GLU A 3 -1.60 17.44 11.04
CA GLU A 3 -1.50 16.54 9.89
C GLU A 3 -2.05 15.15 10.23
N PRO A 4 -2.93 14.53 9.41
CA PRO A 4 -3.47 13.20 9.71
C PRO A 4 -2.38 12.12 9.65
N LEU A 5 -2.45 11.12 10.53
CA LEU A 5 -1.54 9.98 10.48
C LEU A 5 -1.83 9.11 9.26
N VAL A 6 -0.78 8.74 8.53
CA VAL A 6 -0.82 7.77 7.43
C VAL A 6 -0.18 6.46 7.91
N SER A 7 -0.91 5.36 7.83
CA SER A 7 -0.32 4.02 7.99
C SER A 7 0.04 3.47 6.60
N ILE A 8 1.33 3.29 6.35
CA ILE A 8 1.79 2.58 5.16
C ILE A 8 1.76 1.09 5.49
N ILE A 9 1.18 0.26 4.63
CA ILE A 9 1.10 -1.19 4.82
C ILE A 9 1.83 -1.93 3.72
N MET A 10 2.59 -2.96 4.08
CA MET A 10 3.37 -3.79 3.17
C MET A 10 3.42 -5.24 3.63
N GLY A 11 3.19 -6.19 2.71
CA GLY A 11 3.58 -7.58 2.89
C GLY A 11 4.91 -7.83 2.20
N ALA A 12 5.87 -8.47 2.86
CA ALA A 12 7.17 -8.80 2.30
C ALA A 12 7.40 -10.32 2.34
N TYR A 13 7.93 -10.87 1.25
CA TYR A 13 8.34 -12.28 1.19
C TYR A 13 9.54 -12.43 0.26
N ASN A 14 10.69 -12.85 0.80
CA ASN A 14 11.94 -13.06 0.05
C ASN A 14 12.31 -11.85 -0.83
N ALA A 15 12.36 -10.66 -0.20
CA ALA A 15 12.59 -9.39 -0.86
C ALA A 15 13.95 -8.75 -0.50
N LYS A 16 14.94 -9.55 -0.10
CA LYS A 16 16.24 -9.05 0.40
C LYS A 16 16.94 -8.08 -0.56
N ASP A 17 16.76 -8.26 -1.86
CA ASP A 17 17.46 -7.47 -2.87
C ASP A 17 16.81 -6.09 -3.13
N THR A 18 15.56 -5.88 -2.68
CA THR A 18 14.78 -4.67 -2.97
C THR A 18 14.29 -3.93 -1.72
N ILE A 19 14.16 -4.64 -0.59
CA ILE A 19 13.49 -4.13 0.61
C ILE A 19 14.17 -2.90 1.22
N GLU A 20 15.51 -2.79 1.19
CA GLU A 20 16.23 -1.61 1.67
C GLU A 20 15.88 -0.38 0.84
N TYR A 21 15.91 -0.50 -0.49
CA TYR A 21 15.54 0.58 -1.40
C TYR A 21 14.08 1.05 -1.19
N CYS A 22 13.18 0.09 -0.99
CA CYS A 22 11.78 0.36 -0.66
C CYS A 22 11.65 1.19 0.64
N ILE A 23 12.27 0.73 1.74
CA ILE A 23 12.18 1.41 3.05
C ILE A 23 12.83 2.80 2.99
N ASP A 24 13.99 2.94 2.36
CA ASP A 24 14.68 4.22 2.22
C ASP A 24 13.81 5.23 1.46
N SER A 25 13.03 4.79 0.48
CA SER A 25 12.09 5.63 -0.24
C SER A 25 10.96 6.18 0.66
N ILE A 26 10.56 5.41 1.67
CA ILE A 26 9.57 5.85 2.68
C ILE A 26 10.22 6.77 3.72
N LEU A 27 11.43 6.47 4.16
CA LEU A 27 12.18 7.36 5.07
C LEU A 27 12.43 8.74 4.47
N SER A 28 12.54 8.84 3.14
CA SER A 28 12.74 10.09 2.39
C SER A 28 11.47 10.90 2.13
N GLN A 29 10.28 10.44 2.58
CA GLN A 29 9.03 11.16 2.36
C GLN A 29 9.03 12.53 3.02
N THR A 30 8.56 13.55 2.29
CA THR A 30 8.43 14.93 2.81
C THR A 30 7.29 15.09 3.81
N TYR A 31 6.32 14.17 3.81
CA TYR A 31 5.28 14.06 4.82
C TYR A 31 5.81 13.27 6.01
N SER A 32 5.78 13.82 7.22
CA SER A 32 6.47 13.23 8.38
C SER A 32 5.56 12.41 9.31
N ASN A 33 4.22 12.66 9.29
CA ASN A 33 3.29 12.00 10.20
C ASN A 33 2.79 10.65 9.64
N TRP A 34 3.67 9.66 9.63
CA TRP A 34 3.37 8.31 9.16
C TRP A 34 3.89 7.24 10.12
N GLU A 35 3.31 6.06 10.03
CA GLU A 35 3.84 4.79 10.52
C GLU A 35 3.95 3.82 9.34
N PHE A 36 4.93 2.91 9.40
CA PHE A 36 5.12 1.89 8.37
C PHE A 36 4.98 0.50 9.00
N VAL A 37 3.87 -0.17 8.69
CA VAL A 37 3.56 -1.51 9.19
C VAL A 37 3.92 -2.53 8.12
N ILE A 38 4.90 -3.37 8.39
CA ILE A 38 5.43 -4.36 7.48
C ILE A 38 5.18 -5.76 8.04
N CYS A 39 4.58 -6.64 7.26
CA CYS A 39 4.40 -8.04 7.63
C CYS A 39 5.33 -8.92 6.78
N ASP A 40 6.37 -9.48 7.40
CA ASP A 40 7.17 -10.54 6.81
C ASP A 40 6.35 -11.84 6.73
N ASP A 41 6.14 -12.35 5.53
CA ASP A 41 5.34 -13.54 5.28
C ASP A 41 6.16 -14.83 5.38
N CYS A 42 6.93 -14.98 6.46
CA CYS A 42 7.81 -16.10 6.73
C CYS A 42 8.94 -16.23 5.68
N SER A 43 9.65 -15.13 5.41
CA SER A 43 10.80 -15.13 4.51
C SER A 43 11.88 -16.13 4.94
N THR A 44 12.55 -16.73 3.96
CA THR A 44 13.63 -17.70 4.13
C THR A 44 15.01 -17.14 3.79
N ASP A 45 15.04 -15.91 3.28
CA ASP A 45 16.25 -15.13 3.01
C ASP A 45 16.49 -14.08 4.12
N GLU A 46 17.37 -13.11 3.89
CA GLU A 46 17.74 -12.08 4.85
C GLU A 46 16.68 -10.97 5.05
N THR A 47 15.54 -11.02 4.35
CA THR A 47 14.49 -9.98 4.40
C THR A 47 14.12 -9.63 5.84
N TYR A 48 13.81 -10.62 6.69
CA TYR A 48 13.40 -10.36 8.06
C TYR A 48 14.49 -9.68 8.89
N SER A 49 15.75 -10.08 8.74
CA SER A 49 16.87 -9.47 9.48
C SER A 49 17.12 -8.02 9.06
N ILE A 50 16.89 -7.69 7.79
CA ILE A 50 16.93 -6.32 7.28
C ILE A 50 15.81 -5.49 7.93
N LEU A 51 14.59 -6.00 7.94
CA LEU A 51 13.45 -5.33 8.57
C LEU A 51 13.71 -5.03 10.06
N GLU A 52 14.26 -6.00 10.82
CA GLU A 52 14.61 -5.78 12.23
C GLU A 52 15.65 -4.66 12.43
N LYS A 53 16.61 -4.53 11.53
CA LYS A 53 17.62 -3.47 11.56
C LYS A 53 16.95 -2.10 11.41
N TYR A 54 16.04 -1.93 10.43
CA TYR A 54 15.33 -0.66 10.22
C TYR A 54 14.37 -0.32 11.37
N ALA A 55 13.64 -1.28 11.89
CA ALA A 55 12.73 -1.06 13.03
C ALA A 55 13.46 -0.65 14.32
N LYS A 56 14.73 -1.05 14.49
CA LYS A 56 15.57 -0.57 15.61
C LYS A 56 16.06 0.87 15.41
N GLN A 57 16.13 1.35 14.18
CA GLN A 57 16.62 2.69 13.83
C GLN A 57 15.50 3.75 13.80
N ASP A 58 14.28 3.38 13.43
CA ASP A 58 13.14 4.28 13.35
C ASP A 58 11.89 3.65 14.00
N ALA A 59 11.43 4.22 15.09
CA ALA A 59 10.28 3.72 15.87
C ALA A 59 8.93 3.80 15.10
N ARG A 60 8.88 4.52 13.98
CA ARG A 60 7.70 4.55 13.10
C ARG A 60 7.54 3.27 12.28
N ILE A 61 8.61 2.45 12.17
CA ILE A 61 8.60 1.16 11.46
C ILE A 61 8.20 0.07 12.43
N LYS A 62 7.08 -0.59 12.16
CA LYS A 62 6.52 -1.70 12.93
C LYS A 62 6.58 -2.98 12.10
N ILE A 63 7.20 -4.03 12.62
CA ILE A 63 7.31 -5.30 11.93
C ILE A 63 6.43 -6.37 12.58
N LEU A 64 5.78 -7.13 11.73
CA LEU A 64 5.03 -8.34 12.06
C LEU A 64 5.68 -9.51 11.31
N ARG A 65 5.52 -10.72 11.81
CA ARG A 65 5.98 -11.93 11.11
C ARG A 65 4.92 -12.99 11.14
N ASN A 66 4.68 -13.63 10.00
CA ASN A 66 3.81 -14.82 9.91
C ASN A 66 4.60 -16.07 10.29
N ASP A 67 3.95 -17.03 10.93
CA ASP A 67 4.57 -18.32 11.29
C ASP A 67 4.79 -19.23 10.07
N LYS A 68 4.06 -18.97 9.00
CA LYS A 68 4.13 -19.64 7.69
C LYS A 68 3.77 -18.66 6.58
N ASN A 69 4.17 -18.97 5.35
CA ASN A 69 3.72 -18.18 4.19
C ASN A 69 2.19 -18.23 4.07
N SER A 70 1.54 -17.12 4.35
CA SER A 70 0.08 -16.93 4.36
C SER A 70 -0.41 -16.09 3.18
N ARG A 71 0.50 -15.65 2.31
CA ARG A 71 0.31 -14.82 1.12
C ARG A 71 -0.07 -13.36 1.41
N LEU A 72 -0.05 -12.54 0.35
CA LEU A 72 -0.15 -11.08 0.42
C LEU A 72 -1.40 -10.60 1.16
N ALA A 73 -2.59 -11.07 0.78
CA ALA A 73 -3.85 -10.64 1.38
C ALA A 73 -3.89 -10.83 2.91
N ALA A 74 -3.40 -11.99 3.41
CA ALA A 74 -3.34 -12.26 4.84
C ALA A 74 -2.34 -11.35 5.55
N SER A 75 -1.16 -11.13 4.94
CA SER A 75 -0.13 -10.24 5.48
C SER A 75 -0.61 -8.79 5.53
N LEU A 76 -1.30 -8.31 4.49
CA LEU A 76 -1.89 -6.97 4.47
C LEU A 76 -3.01 -6.82 5.52
N ASN A 77 -3.86 -7.83 5.72
CA ASN A 77 -4.86 -7.79 6.79
C ASN A 77 -4.24 -7.73 8.19
N ARG A 78 -3.11 -8.42 8.41
CA ARG A 78 -2.37 -8.28 9.66
C ARG A 78 -1.83 -6.86 9.85
N CYS A 79 -1.33 -6.23 8.77
CA CYS A 79 -0.92 -4.82 8.82
C CYS A 79 -2.12 -3.91 9.15
N LEU A 80 -3.26 -4.11 8.49
CA LEU A 80 -4.49 -3.34 8.73
C LEU A 80 -4.98 -3.45 10.19
N SER A 81 -4.84 -4.62 10.82
CA SER A 81 -5.29 -4.85 12.20
C SER A 81 -4.54 -4.03 13.25
N VAL A 82 -3.33 -3.55 12.95
CA VAL A 82 -2.50 -2.73 13.85
C VAL A 82 -2.30 -1.31 13.34
N ALA A 83 -2.72 -1.01 12.12
CA ALA A 83 -2.67 0.32 11.53
C ALA A 83 -3.61 1.28 12.25
N SER A 84 -3.10 2.46 12.64
CA SER A 84 -3.83 3.45 13.43
C SER A 84 -4.10 4.77 12.69
N GLY A 85 -3.58 4.91 11.47
CA GLY A 85 -3.72 6.12 10.66
C GLY A 85 -5.14 6.38 10.15
N LYS A 86 -5.44 7.64 9.90
CA LYS A 86 -6.67 8.05 9.19
C LYS A 86 -6.69 7.49 7.76
N TYR A 87 -5.52 7.45 7.13
CA TYR A 87 -5.30 6.94 5.78
C TYR A 87 -4.40 5.71 5.80
N ILE A 88 -4.70 4.79 4.92
CA ILE A 88 -3.88 3.61 4.64
C ILE A 88 -3.25 3.76 3.26
N ALA A 89 -1.93 3.84 3.19
CA ALA A 89 -1.17 3.82 1.95
C ALA A 89 -0.60 2.42 1.72
N ARG A 90 -0.71 1.91 0.50
CA ARG A 90 -0.18 0.60 0.15
C ARG A 90 1.22 0.73 -0.49
N MET A 91 2.10 -0.23 -0.24
CA MET A 91 3.44 -0.31 -0.80
C MET A 91 3.83 -1.75 -1.11
N ASP A 92 4.49 -2.00 -2.25
CA ASP A 92 5.14 -3.29 -2.55
C ASP A 92 6.60 -3.26 -2.09
N ALA A 93 7.15 -4.44 -1.77
CA ALA A 93 8.50 -4.57 -1.24
C ALA A 93 9.61 -4.40 -2.31
N ASP A 94 9.22 -4.35 -3.58
CA ASP A 94 10.08 -4.17 -4.76
C ASP A 94 9.85 -2.83 -5.47
N ASP A 95 8.99 -1.96 -4.89
CA ASP A 95 8.72 -0.62 -5.40
C ASP A 95 9.44 0.48 -4.59
N ALA A 96 9.45 1.71 -5.12
CA ALA A 96 9.90 2.91 -4.43
C ALA A 96 8.90 4.05 -4.57
N SER A 97 8.76 4.83 -3.50
CA SER A 97 7.88 6.00 -3.47
C SER A 97 8.68 7.29 -3.71
N LEU A 98 8.23 8.12 -4.66
CA LEU A 98 8.79 9.46 -4.81
C LEU A 98 8.55 10.30 -3.54
N PRO A 99 9.46 11.23 -3.19
CA PRO A 99 9.45 11.92 -1.88
C PRO A 99 8.17 12.67 -1.53
N GLU A 100 7.40 13.13 -2.50
CA GLU A 100 6.17 13.90 -2.26
C GLU A 100 4.89 13.05 -2.33
N ARG A 101 4.98 11.71 -2.50
CA ARG A 101 3.81 10.85 -2.70
C ARG A 101 2.81 11.00 -1.57
N LEU A 102 3.22 10.75 -0.33
CA LEU A 102 2.29 10.79 0.82
C LEU A 102 1.68 12.18 1.00
N LYS A 103 2.50 13.22 0.89
CA LYS A 103 2.04 14.61 1.01
C LYS A 103 0.93 14.92 0.00
N LYS A 104 1.18 14.66 -1.29
CA LYS A 104 0.20 14.94 -2.36
C LYS A 104 -1.08 14.15 -2.21
N GLN A 105 -0.99 12.88 -1.84
CA GLN A 105 -2.17 12.04 -1.63
C GLN A 105 -2.99 12.49 -0.43
N VAL A 106 -2.37 12.88 0.69
CA VAL A 106 -3.06 13.44 1.86
C VAL A 106 -3.72 14.76 1.50
N GLU A 107 -2.99 15.70 0.90
CA GLU A 107 -3.53 17.00 0.48
C GLU A 107 -4.74 16.84 -0.43
N TYR A 108 -4.70 15.89 -1.36
CA TYR A 108 -5.82 15.61 -2.26
C TYR A 108 -7.04 15.07 -1.51
N LEU A 109 -6.87 14.06 -0.65
CA LEU A 109 -7.98 13.47 0.13
C LEU A 109 -8.58 14.44 1.16
N GLU A 110 -7.78 15.36 1.72
CA GLU A 110 -8.28 16.40 2.62
C GLU A 110 -9.05 17.49 1.87
N ALA A 111 -8.67 17.81 0.62
CA ALA A 111 -9.35 18.77 -0.23
C ALA A 111 -10.62 18.19 -0.88
N HIS A 112 -10.72 16.88 -1.01
CA HIS A 112 -11.82 16.17 -1.70
C HIS A 112 -12.45 15.13 -0.76
N PRO A 113 -13.27 15.55 0.22
CA PRO A 113 -13.87 14.64 1.20
C PRO A 113 -14.83 13.61 0.59
N GLU A 114 -15.34 13.86 -0.61
CA GLU A 114 -16.15 12.93 -1.41
C GLU A 114 -15.35 11.76 -2.00
N ILE A 115 -14.01 11.89 -2.08
CA ILE A 115 -13.12 10.83 -2.59
C ILE A 115 -12.67 9.93 -1.43
N ASP A 116 -12.77 8.62 -1.60
CA ASP A 116 -12.43 7.64 -0.58
C ASP A 116 -11.04 7.03 -0.78
N LEU A 117 -10.58 6.98 -2.04
CA LEU A 117 -9.31 6.41 -2.45
C LEU A 117 -8.65 7.28 -3.52
N VAL A 118 -7.35 7.48 -3.42
CA VAL A 118 -6.54 8.10 -4.46
C VAL A 118 -5.39 7.17 -4.85
N GLY A 119 -5.20 6.99 -6.16
CA GLY A 119 -4.00 6.35 -6.73
C GLY A 119 -2.95 7.38 -7.14
N CYS A 120 -1.91 6.95 -7.81
CA CYS A 120 -1.00 7.84 -8.53
C CYS A 120 -0.42 7.14 -9.78
N ALA A 121 0.13 7.94 -10.69
CA ALA A 121 0.93 7.42 -11.79
C ALA A 121 2.18 6.70 -11.24
N ARG A 122 2.70 5.75 -12.01
CA ARG A 122 3.91 4.99 -11.70
C ARG A 122 4.93 5.12 -12.81
N ILE A 123 6.18 5.25 -12.42
CA ILE A 123 7.33 5.13 -13.31
C ILE A 123 7.68 3.65 -13.37
N ILE A 124 7.76 3.10 -14.57
CA ILE A 124 8.27 1.75 -14.78
C ILE A 124 9.78 1.84 -14.96
N PHE A 125 10.52 1.07 -14.20
CA PHE A 125 11.97 1.04 -14.26
C PHE A 125 12.50 -0.39 -14.15
N ASP A 126 13.68 -0.62 -14.69
CA ASP A 126 14.44 -1.86 -14.59
C ASP A 126 15.95 -1.54 -14.45
N GLU A 127 16.79 -2.54 -14.61
CA GLU A 127 18.25 -2.41 -14.57
C GLU A 127 18.85 -1.46 -15.62
N ASN A 128 18.09 -1.12 -16.68
CA ASN A 128 18.49 -0.18 -17.73
C ASN A 128 17.95 1.24 -17.48
N GLY A 129 17.24 1.46 -16.37
CA GLY A 129 16.66 2.75 -15.97
C GLY A 129 15.18 2.88 -16.22
N GLU A 130 14.69 4.13 -16.35
CA GLU A 130 13.27 4.43 -16.53
C GLU A 130 12.78 4.02 -17.92
N GLN A 131 11.72 3.21 -17.97
CA GLN A 131 11.09 2.68 -19.19
C GLN A 131 9.82 3.45 -19.59
N GLY A 132 9.34 4.36 -18.75
CA GLY A 132 8.18 5.21 -19.02
C GLY A 132 7.25 5.39 -17.84
N ILE A 133 6.20 6.17 -18.08
CA ILE A 133 5.18 6.50 -17.08
C ILE A 133 3.86 5.83 -17.46
N ARG A 134 3.28 5.05 -16.53
CA ARG A 134 1.91 4.56 -16.63
C ARG A 134 1.00 5.40 -15.76
N ARG A 135 -0.05 5.94 -16.36
CA ARG A 135 -1.11 6.69 -15.68
C ARG A 135 -2.28 5.75 -15.43
N GLY A 136 -2.98 5.94 -14.31
CA GLY A 136 -4.25 5.29 -14.03
C GLY A 136 -5.40 5.94 -14.81
N ILE A 137 -6.61 5.43 -14.56
CA ILE A 137 -7.86 6.03 -15.05
C ILE A 137 -8.24 7.14 -14.08
N GLU A 138 -8.42 8.37 -14.58
CA GLU A 138 -9.00 9.44 -13.77
C GLU A 138 -10.50 9.15 -13.52
N TYR A 139 -10.94 9.25 -12.27
CA TYR A 139 -12.33 8.96 -11.87
C TYR A 139 -12.83 7.59 -12.35
N PRO A 140 -12.14 6.49 -11.99
CA PRO A 140 -12.59 5.17 -12.38
C PRO A 140 -13.92 4.83 -11.74
N ASN A 141 -14.69 4.00 -12.40
CA ASN A 141 -15.99 3.54 -11.95
C ASN A 141 -16.10 2.02 -12.10
N ARG A 142 -17.27 1.46 -11.78
CA ARG A 142 -17.50 0.01 -11.89
C ARG A 142 -17.25 -0.55 -13.30
N GLU A 143 -17.50 0.23 -14.36
CA GLU A 143 -17.29 -0.21 -15.73
C GLU A 143 -15.81 -0.30 -16.09
N SER A 144 -14.95 0.48 -15.40
CA SER A 144 -13.49 0.41 -15.59
C SER A 144 -12.93 -0.98 -15.28
N LEU A 145 -13.58 -1.74 -14.38
CA LEU A 145 -13.20 -3.13 -14.04
C LEU A 145 -13.31 -4.11 -15.22
N LEU A 146 -14.06 -3.75 -16.27
CA LEU A 146 -14.23 -4.59 -17.47
C LEU A 146 -13.06 -4.47 -18.44
N THR A 147 -12.26 -3.44 -18.32
CA THR A 147 -11.21 -3.09 -19.30
C THR A 147 -9.80 -3.14 -18.72
N ASP A 148 -9.62 -2.74 -17.46
CA ASP A 148 -8.30 -2.72 -16.80
C ASP A 148 -8.49 -2.65 -15.27
N SER A 149 -7.39 -2.81 -14.52
CA SER A 149 -7.41 -2.50 -13.08
C SER A 149 -7.57 -0.99 -12.89
N PRO A 150 -8.62 -0.54 -12.19
CA PRO A 150 -8.90 0.89 -12.02
C PRO A 150 -7.82 1.63 -11.24
N PHE A 151 -7.13 0.90 -10.35
CA PHE A 151 -6.04 1.44 -9.54
C PHE A 151 -4.84 0.49 -9.57
N ALA A 152 -3.65 1.05 -9.64
CA ALA A 152 -2.42 0.29 -9.42
C ALA A 152 -2.25 0.05 -7.91
N HIS A 153 -2.34 -1.18 -7.47
CA HIS A 153 -2.38 -1.57 -6.05
C HIS A 153 -1.29 -0.93 -5.17
N PRO A 154 0.01 -0.88 -5.57
CA PRO A 154 1.05 -0.26 -4.74
C PRO A 154 0.98 1.28 -4.64
N THR A 155 0.11 1.91 -5.41
CA THR A 155 0.05 3.37 -5.49
C THR A 155 -1.05 4.00 -4.66
N ILE A 156 -1.96 3.20 -4.12
CA ILE A 156 -3.17 3.73 -3.49
C ILE A 156 -2.92 4.29 -2.09
N MET A 157 -3.74 5.30 -1.76
CA MET A 157 -4.04 5.73 -0.40
C MET A 157 -5.55 5.80 -0.24
N MET A 158 -6.08 5.12 0.78
CA MET A 158 -7.52 5.00 1.06
C MET A 158 -7.84 5.40 2.49
N LYS A 159 -9.02 5.94 2.74
CA LYS A 159 -9.52 6.16 4.10
C LYS A 159 -9.57 4.83 4.85
N LYS A 160 -9.02 4.78 6.07
CA LYS A 160 -9.05 3.55 6.90
C LYS A 160 -10.47 3.05 7.11
N SER A 161 -11.44 3.96 7.32
CA SER A 161 -12.85 3.60 7.47
C SER A 161 -13.42 2.81 6.28
N GLY A 162 -12.91 3.03 5.07
CA GLY A 162 -13.28 2.25 3.90
C GLY A 162 -12.78 0.81 3.98
N TYR A 163 -11.51 0.59 4.36
CA TYR A 163 -10.99 -0.76 4.61
C TYR A 163 -11.77 -1.48 5.72
N ASP A 164 -12.07 -0.78 6.80
CA ASP A 164 -12.81 -1.34 7.94
C ASP A 164 -14.24 -1.77 7.50
N ALA A 165 -14.93 -0.93 6.73
CA ALA A 165 -16.27 -1.22 6.22
C ALA A 165 -16.29 -2.36 5.20
N LEU A 166 -15.23 -2.50 4.39
CA LEU A 166 -15.09 -3.59 3.42
C LEU A 166 -14.58 -4.90 4.06
N GLY A 167 -14.16 -4.87 5.34
CA GLY A 167 -13.60 -6.04 6.03
C GLY A 167 -12.18 -6.42 5.57
N GLY A 168 -11.43 -5.46 5.00
CA GLY A 168 -10.07 -5.68 4.51
C GLY A 168 -10.02 -6.49 3.21
N TYR A 169 -8.92 -7.23 3.01
CA TYR A 169 -8.72 -8.11 1.86
C TYR A 169 -9.38 -9.46 2.06
N ASN A 170 -9.98 -10.01 1.00
CA ASN A 170 -10.55 -11.36 1.04
C ASN A 170 -9.43 -12.41 0.94
N VAL A 171 -9.33 -13.26 1.96
CA VAL A 171 -8.34 -14.34 2.03
C VAL A 171 -8.99 -15.64 1.60
N SER A 172 -8.98 -15.93 0.32
CA SER A 172 -9.55 -17.15 -0.24
C SER A 172 -8.71 -17.69 -1.40
N ALA A 173 -8.92 -18.95 -1.76
CA ALA A 173 -8.27 -19.53 -2.93
C ALA A 173 -8.71 -18.86 -4.24
N GLN A 174 -9.95 -18.34 -4.28
CA GLN A 174 -10.52 -17.69 -5.46
C GLN A 174 -9.94 -16.29 -5.70
N THR A 175 -9.53 -15.60 -4.66
CA THR A 175 -8.96 -14.24 -4.75
C THR A 175 -7.42 -14.22 -4.80
N MET A 176 -6.80 -15.39 -4.78
CA MET A 176 -5.35 -15.50 -4.82
C MET A 176 -4.77 -14.90 -6.10
N ARG A 177 -3.87 -13.92 -5.99
CA ARG A 177 -3.31 -13.09 -7.07
C ARG A 177 -4.33 -12.18 -7.77
N ALA A 178 -5.47 -11.94 -7.13
CA ALA A 178 -6.51 -11.02 -7.56
C ALA A 178 -7.16 -10.35 -6.32
N GLU A 179 -6.42 -10.26 -5.21
CA GLU A 179 -6.87 -9.65 -3.96
C GLU A 179 -7.21 -8.17 -4.09
N ASP A 180 -6.50 -7.48 -4.98
CA ASP A 180 -6.76 -6.09 -5.33
C ASP A 180 -8.03 -5.97 -6.18
N LEU A 181 -8.19 -6.80 -7.19
CA LEU A 181 -9.38 -6.79 -8.03
C LEU A 181 -10.66 -7.09 -7.23
N ASP A 182 -10.62 -8.09 -6.33
CA ASP A 182 -11.73 -8.36 -5.40
C ASP A 182 -12.05 -7.12 -4.53
N LEU A 183 -11.02 -6.45 -4.02
CA LEU A 183 -11.19 -5.22 -3.24
C LEU A 183 -11.86 -4.12 -4.07
N TRP A 184 -11.47 -3.93 -5.34
CA TRP A 184 -12.07 -2.92 -6.22
C TRP A 184 -13.53 -3.25 -6.55
N PHE A 185 -13.89 -4.52 -6.75
CA PHE A 185 -15.29 -4.91 -6.93
C PHE A 185 -16.14 -4.55 -5.71
N ARG A 186 -15.66 -4.84 -4.49
CA ARG A 186 -16.35 -4.50 -3.24
C ARG A 186 -16.38 -2.99 -2.98
N PHE A 187 -15.30 -2.28 -3.32
CA PHE A 187 -15.19 -0.83 -3.22
C PHE A 187 -16.30 -0.12 -4.03
N PHE A 188 -16.41 -0.42 -5.31
CA PHE A 188 -17.45 0.18 -6.15
C PHE A 188 -18.85 -0.32 -5.80
N ALA A 189 -19.01 -1.58 -5.38
CA ALA A 189 -20.31 -2.12 -4.95
C ALA A 189 -20.83 -1.42 -3.67
N ALA A 190 -19.93 -0.96 -2.79
CA ALA A 190 -20.27 -0.18 -1.61
C ALA A 190 -20.55 1.31 -1.91
N GLY A 191 -20.42 1.75 -3.17
CA GLY A 191 -20.66 3.14 -3.59
C GLY A 191 -19.51 4.10 -3.30
N TYR A 192 -18.31 3.60 -3.00
CA TYR A 192 -17.11 4.42 -2.80
C TYR A 192 -16.60 5.01 -4.11
N THR A 193 -15.93 6.16 -4.01
CA THR A 193 -15.37 6.91 -5.13
C THR A 193 -13.85 7.01 -5.04
N GLY A 194 -13.18 6.94 -6.20
CA GLY A 194 -11.73 7.04 -6.28
C GLY A 194 -11.24 7.93 -7.42
N TYR A 195 -9.96 8.31 -7.31
CA TYR A 195 -9.25 9.15 -8.29
C TYR A 195 -7.84 8.60 -8.57
#